data_49b290594f27cb0b531b334b5cad646b
#
_entry.id   49b290594f27cb0b531b334b5cad646b
#
_cell.length_a   1.000
_cell.length_b   1.000
_cell.length_c   1.000
_cell.angle_alpha   90.00
_cell.angle_beta   90.00
_cell.angle_gamma   90.00
#
_symmetry.space_group_name_H-M   'P 1'
#
loop_
_entity.id
_entity.type
_entity.pdbx_description
1 polymer ?
#
loop_
_entity_poly.entity_id
_entity_poly.type
_entity_poly.pdbx_seq_one_letter_code
_entity_poly.pdbx_strand_id
1 'polypeptide(L)'
;MILTDPDASSGGIDPGYSPNRGMLRAPDLAVGNVPDEPGWIQGVPLLAVEYAGTGQDEKDLQTKIKELLKEGTRLVWVVRLTGVPRVEVHEKDRPVRTAGLDDELSAPGILRNAVPIRALFDEEAARRVNLRNLLQRFGYDGLDAVRAEGKIEGKIEGKIEGKIEGEIEGEAKGSARAVVAFLEARGFALSDGERERVLACTDRTLLDTWITRSATITDLARLFD
;
A
#
# COMPACT_ATOMS: atom_id res chain seq x y z
N MET A 1 1.33 -15.65 -0.60
CA MET A 1 -0.08 -15.46 -1.02
C MET A 1 -1.06 -15.81 0.10
N ILE A 2 -1.17 -17.08 0.52
CA ILE A 2 -2.04 -17.46 1.65
C ILE A 2 -1.64 -16.70 2.92
N LEU A 3 -0.35 -16.66 3.26
CA LEU A 3 0.17 -15.97 4.45
C LEU A 3 0.08 -14.43 4.39
N THR A 4 -0.23 -13.85 3.24
CA THR A 4 -0.47 -12.40 3.11
C THR A 4 -1.92 -12.02 3.30
N ASP A 5 -2.84 -12.99 3.40
CA ASP A 5 -4.27 -12.72 3.61
C ASP A 5 -4.49 -11.91 4.89
N PRO A 6 -5.38 -10.90 4.88
CA PRO A 6 -5.61 -10.04 6.05
C PRO A 6 -6.01 -10.77 7.32
N ASP A 7 -6.72 -11.88 7.21
CA ASP A 7 -7.19 -12.66 8.36
C ASP A 7 -6.27 -13.83 8.73
N ALA A 8 -5.20 -14.08 7.94
CA ALA A 8 -4.15 -15.03 8.32
C ALA A 8 -3.30 -14.45 9.47
N SER A 9 -3.84 -14.49 10.69
CA SER A 9 -3.24 -13.88 11.88
C SER A 9 -1.94 -14.55 12.33
N SER A 10 -1.80 -15.85 12.08
CA SER A 10 -0.57 -16.60 12.29
C SER A 10 -0.41 -17.64 11.19
N GLY A 11 0.78 -17.74 10.61
CA GLY A 11 1.06 -18.72 9.56
C GLY A 11 2.56 -18.92 9.37
N GLY A 12 2.95 -20.08 8.86
CA GLY A 12 4.34 -20.45 8.66
C GLY A 12 4.54 -21.41 7.49
N ILE A 13 5.79 -21.49 7.06
CA ILE A 13 6.28 -22.46 6.09
C ILE A 13 7.01 -23.55 6.88
N ASP A 14 6.73 -24.81 6.57
CA ASP A 14 7.26 -26.01 7.25
C ASP A 14 7.16 -26.00 8.79
N PRO A 15 6.06 -25.50 9.39
CA PRO A 15 5.96 -25.50 10.85
C PRO A 15 5.74 -26.91 11.39
N GLY A 16 6.54 -27.29 12.39
CA GLY A 16 6.47 -28.62 12.99
C GLY A 16 5.41 -28.71 14.10
N TYR A 17 4.47 -29.62 13.98
CA TYR A 17 3.43 -29.86 14.97
C TYR A 17 3.61 -31.16 15.69
N SER A 18 3.35 -31.16 17.03
CA SER A 18 3.29 -32.29 17.91
C SER A 18 1.94 -32.32 18.63
N PRO A 19 0.86 -32.72 17.95
CA PRO A 19 -0.50 -32.68 18.53
C PRO A 19 -0.69 -33.67 19.69
N ASN A 20 0.05 -34.80 19.70
CA ASN A 20 0.05 -35.75 20.76
C ASN A 20 1.40 -36.51 20.83
N ARG A 21 1.57 -37.35 21.87
CA ARG A 21 2.82 -38.14 22.03
C ARG A 21 2.99 -39.12 20.86
N GLY A 22 4.12 -39.02 20.18
CA GLY A 22 4.51 -39.88 19.07
C GLY A 22 3.99 -39.45 17.69
N MET A 23 3.28 -38.36 17.59
CA MET A 23 2.86 -37.79 16.33
C MET A 23 3.62 -36.48 16.02
N LEU A 24 4.40 -36.47 14.96
CA LEU A 24 5.10 -35.31 14.44
C LEU A 24 4.68 -35.08 13.00
N ARG A 25 4.16 -33.90 12.69
CA ARG A 25 3.72 -33.51 11.34
C ARG A 25 4.18 -32.09 11.02
N ALA A 26 4.71 -31.91 9.83
CA ALA A 26 5.10 -30.60 9.30
C ALA A 26 4.42 -30.41 7.93
N PRO A 27 3.34 -29.66 7.84
CA PRO A 27 2.77 -29.26 6.55
C PRO A 27 3.69 -28.24 5.87
N ASP A 28 3.71 -28.25 4.53
CA ASP A 28 4.53 -27.30 3.77
C ASP A 28 4.13 -25.84 4.06
N LEU A 29 2.83 -25.60 4.36
CA LEU A 29 2.34 -24.33 4.82
C LEU A 29 1.19 -24.52 5.81
N ALA A 30 1.15 -23.71 6.84
CA ALA A 30 0.08 -23.71 7.84
C ALA A 30 -0.45 -22.31 8.13
N VAL A 31 -1.75 -22.22 8.44
CA VAL A 31 -2.42 -21.00 8.93
C VAL A 31 -3.22 -21.33 10.18
N GLY A 32 -3.08 -20.47 11.16
CA GLY A 32 -3.64 -20.65 12.51
C GLY A 32 -2.80 -21.56 13.38
N ASN A 33 -2.67 -21.20 14.66
CA ASN A 33 -1.82 -21.91 15.62
C ASN A 33 -0.35 -22.03 15.17
N VAL A 34 0.25 -20.95 14.72
CA VAL A 34 1.69 -20.82 14.45
C VAL A 34 2.24 -19.72 15.35
N PRO A 35 2.75 -20.06 16.56
CA PRO A 35 3.35 -19.09 17.47
C PRO A 35 4.70 -18.60 16.93
N ASP A 36 5.11 -17.41 17.34
CA ASP A 36 6.41 -16.82 17.01
C ASP A 36 7.50 -17.29 17.99
N GLU A 37 7.53 -18.59 18.26
CA GLU A 37 8.48 -19.22 19.18
C GLU A 37 9.10 -20.46 18.51
N PRO A 38 10.40 -20.70 18.70
CA PRO A 38 11.05 -21.88 18.14
C PRO A 38 10.60 -23.18 18.83
N GLY A 39 10.46 -24.23 18.03
CA GLY A 39 10.19 -25.59 18.57
C GLY A 39 8.97 -26.25 17.94
N TRP A 40 8.60 -27.41 18.50
CA TRP A 40 7.41 -28.14 18.06
C TRP A 40 6.14 -27.53 18.64
N ILE A 41 5.22 -27.20 17.76
CA ILE A 41 3.95 -26.53 18.10
C ILE A 41 2.98 -27.58 18.66
N GLN A 42 2.38 -27.32 19.82
CA GLN A 42 1.33 -28.16 20.36
C GLN A 42 0.01 -27.94 19.61
N GLY A 43 -0.69 -29.05 19.31
CA GLY A 43 -1.93 -29.01 18.53
C GLY A 43 -1.70 -29.11 17.03
N VAL A 44 -2.60 -28.53 16.26
CA VAL A 44 -2.60 -28.54 14.77
C VAL A 44 -2.99 -27.17 14.22
N PRO A 45 -2.66 -26.87 12.94
CA PRO A 45 -3.14 -25.65 12.29
C PRO A 45 -4.63 -25.70 11.97
N LEU A 46 -5.25 -24.56 11.74
CA LEU A 46 -6.63 -24.51 11.22
C LEU A 46 -6.68 -24.92 9.75
N LEU A 47 -5.70 -24.47 8.95
CA LEU A 47 -5.51 -24.83 7.56
C LEU A 47 -4.09 -25.36 7.37
N ALA A 48 -3.94 -26.53 6.79
CA ALA A 48 -2.69 -27.09 6.29
C ALA A 48 -2.69 -27.12 4.76
N VAL A 49 -1.54 -26.83 4.15
CA VAL A 49 -1.35 -26.95 2.69
C VAL A 49 -0.15 -27.85 2.44
N GLU A 50 -0.33 -28.80 1.53
CA GLU A 50 0.68 -29.76 1.09
C GLU A 50 0.91 -29.58 -0.42
N TYR A 51 2.19 -29.56 -0.83
CA TYR A 51 2.57 -29.52 -2.26
C TYR A 51 3.04 -30.91 -2.70
N ALA A 52 2.14 -31.68 -3.33
CA ALA A 52 2.40 -33.04 -3.76
C ALA A 52 2.99 -33.07 -5.17
N GLY A 53 4.31 -33.27 -5.25
CA GLY A 53 5.09 -33.34 -6.50
C GLY A 53 5.52 -34.78 -6.87
N THR A 54 6.52 -34.87 -7.73
CA THR A 54 7.14 -36.13 -8.13
C THR A 54 7.87 -36.75 -6.94
N GLY A 55 7.63 -38.04 -6.69
CA GLY A 55 8.26 -38.77 -5.57
C GLY A 55 7.50 -38.69 -4.24
N GLN A 56 6.34 -38.04 -4.21
CA GLN A 56 5.47 -38.02 -3.04
C GLN A 56 5.01 -39.45 -2.70
N ASP A 57 5.21 -39.88 -1.45
CA ASP A 57 4.58 -41.09 -0.93
C ASP A 57 3.10 -40.80 -0.64
N GLU A 58 2.23 -41.31 -1.52
CA GLU A 58 0.79 -41.06 -1.43
C GLU A 58 0.19 -41.68 -0.15
N LYS A 59 0.71 -42.80 0.33
CA LYS A 59 0.23 -43.46 1.55
C LYS A 59 0.57 -42.64 2.80
N ASP A 60 1.76 -42.08 2.83
CA ASP A 60 2.18 -41.22 3.93
C ASP A 60 1.41 -39.89 3.91
N LEU A 61 1.22 -39.28 2.74
CA LEU A 61 0.40 -38.09 2.57
C LEU A 61 -1.03 -38.32 3.06
N GLN A 62 -1.68 -39.42 2.66
CA GLN A 62 -3.04 -39.73 3.10
C GLN A 62 -3.09 -40.00 4.62
N THR A 63 -2.06 -40.58 5.19
CA THR A 63 -1.96 -40.79 6.64
C THR A 63 -1.86 -39.43 7.34
N LYS A 64 -0.96 -38.54 6.88
CA LYS A 64 -0.77 -37.18 7.39
C LYS A 64 -2.07 -36.36 7.38
N ILE A 65 -2.80 -36.40 6.26
CA ILE A 65 -4.09 -35.71 6.11
C ILE A 65 -5.11 -36.20 7.14
N LYS A 66 -5.28 -37.55 7.26
CA LYS A 66 -6.22 -38.14 8.23
C LYS A 66 -5.89 -37.79 9.65
N GLU A 67 -4.63 -37.80 10.02
CA GLU A 67 -4.17 -37.46 11.36
C GLU A 67 -4.41 -35.98 11.68
N LEU A 68 -4.05 -35.05 10.77
CA LEU A 68 -4.32 -33.63 10.94
C LEU A 68 -5.81 -33.32 11.14
N LEU A 69 -6.66 -33.89 10.28
CA LEU A 69 -8.12 -33.71 10.39
C LEU A 69 -8.70 -34.33 11.67
N LYS A 70 -8.16 -35.48 12.11
CA LYS A 70 -8.57 -36.13 13.36
C LYS A 70 -8.25 -35.25 14.58
N GLU A 71 -7.07 -34.63 14.58
CA GLU A 71 -6.60 -33.80 15.69
C GLU A 71 -7.18 -32.35 15.68
N GLY A 72 -7.97 -31.99 14.65
CA GLY A 72 -8.73 -30.74 14.67
C GLY A 72 -8.41 -29.72 13.57
N THR A 73 -7.50 -30.04 12.64
CA THR A 73 -7.35 -29.25 11.42
C THR A 73 -8.69 -29.19 10.69
N ARG A 74 -9.13 -27.99 10.30
CA ARG A 74 -10.43 -27.81 9.65
C ARG A 74 -10.38 -28.10 8.14
N LEU A 75 -9.26 -27.70 7.51
CA LEU A 75 -9.04 -27.82 6.06
C LEU A 75 -7.62 -28.31 5.80
N VAL A 76 -7.46 -29.27 4.90
CA VAL A 76 -6.18 -29.62 4.31
C VAL A 76 -6.30 -29.47 2.79
N TRP A 77 -5.46 -28.62 2.21
CA TRP A 77 -5.37 -28.42 0.76
C TRP A 77 -4.15 -29.16 0.22
N VAL A 78 -4.35 -30.05 -0.73
CA VAL A 78 -3.26 -30.75 -1.43
C VAL A 78 -3.13 -30.19 -2.84
N VAL A 79 -2.07 -29.42 -3.06
CA VAL A 79 -1.74 -28.84 -4.36
C VAL A 79 -1.00 -29.89 -5.18
N ARG A 80 -1.64 -30.43 -6.22
CA ARG A 80 -1.05 -31.44 -7.08
C ARG A 80 -0.19 -30.80 -8.14
N LEU A 81 1.13 -30.91 -7.99
CA LEU A 81 2.13 -30.31 -8.91
C LEU A 81 2.36 -31.15 -10.16
N THR A 82 1.87 -32.39 -10.21
CA THR A 82 2.03 -33.29 -11.35
C THR A 82 0.69 -33.55 -12.04
N GLY A 83 0.75 -33.73 -13.36
CA GLY A 83 -0.45 -33.95 -14.18
C GLY A 83 -1.22 -32.64 -14.42
N VAL A 84 -2.55 -32.73 -14.50
CA VAL A 84 -3.41 -31.55 -14.64
C VAL A 84 -3.40 -30.77 -13.32
N PRO A 85 -3.06 -29.45 -13.33
CA PRO A 85 -3.05 -28.62 -12.16
C PRO A 85 -4.40 -28.64 -11.43
N ARG A 86 -4.39 -28.99 -10.16
CA ARG A 86 -5.59 -29.09 -9.34
C ARG A 86 -5.25 -29.02 -7.86
N VAL A 87 -6.25 -28.74 -7.05
CA VAL A 87 -6.17 -28.81 -5.59
C VAL A 87 -7.23 -29.75 -5.05
N GLU A 88 -6.84 -30.66 -4.18
CA GLU A 88 -7.75 -31.51 -3.43
C GLU A 88 -8.02 -30.86 -2.07
N VAL A 89 -9.28 -30.66 -1.77
CA VAL A 89 -9.73 -30.05 -0.50
C VAL A 89 -10.28 -31.15 0.38
N HIS A 90 -9.64 -31.37 1.52
CA HIS A 90 -10.01 -32.37 2.52
C HIS A 90 -10.60 -31.65 3.74
N GLU A 91 -11.77 -32.12 4.17
CA GLU A 91 -12.46 -31.71 5.37
C GLU A 91 -12.84 -32.94 6.17
N LYS A 92 -12.93 -32.82 7.51
CA LYS A 92 -13.35 -33.92 8.35
C LYS A 92 -14.77 -34.39 7.97
N ASP A 93 -14.94 -35.71 7.83
CA ASP A 93 -16.24 -36.35 7.60
C ASP A 93 -16.95 -35.90 6.31
N ARG A 94 -16.20 -35.35 5.35
CA ARG A 94 -16.71 -34.95 4.02
C ARG A 94 -15.93 -35.64 2.90
N PRO A 95 -16.59 -35.87 1.74
CA PRO A 95 -15.89 -36.36 0.55
C PRO A 95 -14.88 -35.33 0.08
N VAL A 96 -13.76 -35.82 -0.44
CA VAL A 96 -12.72 -34.95 -1.04
C VAL A 96 -13.29 -34.19 -2.22
N ARG A 97 -13.12 -32.87 -2.23
CA ARG A 97 -13.48 -32.02 -3.36
C ARG A 97 -12.22 -31.69 -4.17
N THR A 98 -12.29 -31.89 -5.46
CA THR A 98 -11.22 -31.46 -6.38
C THR A 98 -11.64 -30.17 -7.07
N ALA A 99 -10.70 -29.21 -7.14
CA ALA A 99 -10.88 -27.92 -7.78
C ALA A 99 -9.76 -27.68 -8.80
N GLY A 100 -10.10 -27.15 -9.98
CA GLY A 100 -9.20 -26.88 -11.10
C GLY A 100 -8.76 -25.44 -11.19
N LEU A 101 -7.99 -25.10 -12.26
CA LEU A 101 -7.35 -23.77 -12.43
C LEU A 101 -8.31 -22.58 -12.42
N ASP A 102 -9.55 -22.79 -12.84
CA ASP A 102 -10.55 -21.71 -12.94
C ASP A 102 -11.43 -21.60 -11.70
N ASP A 103 -11.18 -22.45 -10.69
CA ASP A 103 -11.87 -22.43 -9.42
C ASP A 103 -11.11 -21.59 -8.37
N GLU A 104 -11.79 -21.34 -7.25
CA GLU A 104 -11.23 -20.66 -6.07
C GLU A 104 -11.37 -21.53 -4.82
N LEU A 105 -10.42 -21.41 -3.92
CA LEU A 105 -10.41 -22.04 -2.59
C LEU A 105 -10.88 -21.05 -1.53
N SER A 106 -11.87 -21.43 -0.77
CA SER A 106 -12.36 -20.67 0.37
C SER A 106 -12.00 -21.37 1.69
N ALA A 107 -11.58 -20.58 2.68
CA ALA A 107 -11.34 -21.04 4.06
C ALA A 107 -12.06 -20.10 5.05
N PRO A 108 -13.39 -20.20 5.18
CA PRO A 108 -14.18 -19.26 5.99
C PRO A 108 -13.75 -19.26 7.47
N GLY A 109 -13.51 -18.05 8.01
CA GLY A 109 -13.01 -17.86 9.38
C GLY A 109 -11.53 -18.20 9.58
N ILE A 110 -10.78 -18.41 8.47
CA ILE A 110 -9.32 -18.59 8.45
C ILE A 110 -8.70 -17.58 7.49
N LEU A 111 -9.26 -17.44 6.29
CA LEU A 111 -8.85 -16.48 5.29
C LEU A 111 -10.02 -15.58 4.93
N ARG A 112 -9.77 -14.29 4.70
CA ARG A 112 -10.74 -13.31 4.23
C ARG A 112 -11.06 -13.52 2.76
N ASN A 113 -10.03 -13.72 1.97
CA ASN A 113 -10.13 -13.80 0.53
C ASN A 113 -10.11 -15.24 0.04
N ALA A 114 -10.96 -15.53 -0.96
CA ALA A 114 -10.79 -16.73 -1.74
C ALA A 114 -9.45 -16.70 -2.49
N VAL A 115 -8.82 -17.85 -2.61
CA VAL A 115 -7.53 -18.05 -3.26
C VAL A 115 -7.79 -18.64 -4.65
N PRO A 116 -7.57 -17.90 -5.74
CA PRO A 116 -7.66 -18.45 -7.08
C PRO A 116 -6.64 -19.58 -7.27
N ILE A 117 -7.07 -20.75 -7.71
CA ILE A 117 -6.16 -21.91 -7.86
C ILE A 117 -5.05 -21.58 -8.85
N ARG A 118 -5.34 -20.84 -9.91
CA ARG A 118 -4.33 -20.37 -10.87
C ARG A 118 -3.14 -19.69 -10.17
N ALA A 119 -3.37 -18.94 -9.09
CA ALA A 119 -2.31 -18.26 -8.35
C ALA A 119 -1.38 -19.22 -7.58
N LEU A 120 -1.72 -20.49 -7.42
CA LEU A 120 -0.84 -21.52 -6.85
C LEU A 120 0.16 -22.07 -7.88
N PHE A 121 -0.07 -21.84 -9.18
CA PHE A 121 0.73 -22.37 -10.27
C PHE A 121 1.31 -21.30 -11.20
N ASP A 122 0.84 -20.06 -11.10
CA ASP A 122 1.24 -18.93 -11.94
C ASP A 122 1.74 -17.77 -11.08
N GLU A 123 2.98 -17.34 -11.32
CA GLU A 123 3.65 -16.33 -10.50
C GLU A 123 2.99 -14.95 -10.62
N GLU A 124 2.51 -14.58 -11.81
CA GLU A 124 1.88 -13.27 -12.02
C GLU A 124 0.53 -13.21 -11.31
N ALA A 125 -0.26 -14.27 -11.38
CA ALA A 125 -1.50 -14.40 -10.63
C ALA A 125 -1.25 -14.35 -9.11
N ALA A 126 -0.20 -15.02 -8.63
CA ALA A 126 0.21 -14.99 -7.23
C ALA A 126 0.60 -13.58 -6.76
N ARG A 127 1.33 -12.83 -7.58
CA ARG A 127 1.73 -11.43 -7.29
C ARG A 127 0.50 -10.51 -7.15
N ARG A 128 -0.51 -10.68 -8.01
CA ARG A 128 -1.75 -9.88 -7.94
C ARG A 128 -2.52 -10.15 -6.65
N VAL A 129 -2.62 -11.42 -6.23
CA VAL A 129 -3.26 -11.80 -4.97
C VAL A 129 -2.48 -11.25 -3.79
N ASN A 130 -1.14 -11.37 -3.79
CA ASN A 130 -0.29 -10.81 -2.74
C ASN A 130 -0.48 -9.30 -2.60
N LEU A 131 -0.47 -8.57 -3.73
CA LEU A 131 -0.64 -7.12 -3.72
C LEU A 131 -2.01 -6.73 -3.13
N ARG A 132 -3.10 -7.37 -3.59
CA ARG A 132 -4.44 -7.15 -3.03
C ARG A 132 -4.46 -7.37 -1.51
N ASN A 133 -3.94 -8.50 -1.05
CA ASN A 133 -3.95 -8.85 0.36
C ASN A 133 -3.13 -7.86 1.21
N LEU A 134 -1.97 -7.43 0.72
CA LEU A 134 -1.15 -6.42 1.41
C LEU A 134 -1.85 -5.08 1.48
N LEU A 135 -2.45 -4.61 0.38
CA LEU A 135 -3.22 -3.36 0.38
C LEU A 135 -4.36 -3.42 1.41
N GLN A 136 -5.08 -4.54 1.49
CA GLN A 136 -6.14 -4.73 2.47
C GLN A 136 -5.64 -4.72 3.92
N ARG A 137 -4.43 -5.23 4.19
CA ARG A 137 -3.78 -5.11 5.51
C ARG A 137 -3.50 -3.66 5.90
N PHE A 138 -3.21 -2.79 4.92
CA PHE A 138 -3.01 -1.35 5.11
C PHE A 138 -4.32 -0.55 5.07
N GLY A 139 -5.48 -1.20 4.97
CA GLY A 139 -6.78 -0.54 4.98
C GLY A 139 -7.28 -0.08 3.61
N TYR A 140 -6.61 -0.46 2.52
CA TYR A 140 -7.03 -0.14 1.16
C TYR A 140 -7.78 -1.29 0.51
N ASP A 141 -8.93 -1.05 -0.06
CA ASP A 141 -9.68 -2.08 -0.81
C ASP A 141 -8.95 -2.53 -2.08
N GLY A 142 -8.07 -1.69 -2.63
CA GLY A 142 -7.28 -1.97 -3.82
C GLY A 142 -6.49 -0.76 -4.31
N LEU A 143 -5.83 -0.90 -5.46
CA LEU A 143 -4.99 0.15 -6.05
C LEU A 143 -5.76 1.44 -6.38
N ASP A 144 -7.05 1.33 -6.71
CA ASP A 144 -7.85 2.50 -7.05
C ASP A 144 -8.13 3.37 -5.81
N ALA A 145 -8.25 2.77 -4.62
CA ALA A 145 -8.34 3.50 -3.36
C ALA A 145 -7.06 4.31 -3.08
N VAL A 146 -5.89 3.70 -3.26
CA VAL A 146 -4.58 4.37 -3.12
C VAL A 146 -4.44 5.53 -4.11
N ARG A 147 -4.83 5.31 -5.38
CA ARG A 147 -4.81 6.36 -6.40
C ARG A 147 -5.77 7.51 -6.10
N ALA A 148 -6.95 7.20 -5.57
CA ALA A 148 -7.93 8.22 -5.20
C ALA A 148 -7.41 9.10 -4.06
N GLU A 149 -6.80 8.51 -3.04
CA GLU A 149 -6.17 9.22 -1.92
C GLU A 149 -5.04 10.12 -2.40
N GLY A 150 -4.08 9.61 -3.16
CA GLY A 150 -2.98 10.42 -3.71
C GLY A 150 -3.45 11.56 -4.62
N LYS A 151 -4.58 11.38 -5.36
CA LYS A 151 -5.17 12.45 -6.14
C LYS A 151 -5.78 13.56 -5.27
N ILE A 152 -6.36 13.19 -4.14
CA ILE A 152 -6.91 14.15 -3.18
C ILE A 152 -5.78 14.94 -2.52
N GLU A 153 -4.74 14.25 -2.06
CA GLU A 153 -3.55 14.86 -1.45
C GLU A 153 -2.89 15.84 -2.41
N GLY A 154 -2.56 15.44 -3.62
CA GLY A 154 -1.94 16.31 -4.62
C GLY A 154 -2.82 17.51 -5.00
N LYS A 155 -4.16 17.38 -4.96
CA LYS A 155 -5.06 18.52 -5.17
C LYS A 155 -5.03 19.51 -3.99
N ILE A 156 -4.91 19.01 -2.76
CA ILE A 156 -4.81 19.85 -1.56
C ILE A 156 -3.48 20.59 -1.57
N GLU A 157 -2.37 19.88 -1.80
CA GLU A 157 -1.02 20.46 -1.88
C GLU A 157 -0.95 21.55 -2.95
N GLY A 158 -1.36 21.26 -4.18
CA GLY A 158 -1.36 22.24 -5.26
C GLY A 158 -2.25 23.45 -4.99
N LYS A 159 -3.37 23.28 -4.25
CA LYS A 159 -4.20 24.42 -3.82
C LYS A 159 -3.52 25.29 -2.78
N ILE A 160 -2.79 24.68 -1.85
CA ILE A 160 -2.03 25.38 -0.80
C ILE A 160 -0.87 26.17 -1.45
N GLU A 161 -0.09 25.49 -2.29
CA GLU A 161 1.03 26.12 -3.02
C GLU A 161 0.55 27.30 -3.87
N GLY A 162 -0.47 27.09 -4.71
CA GLY A 162 -1.01 28.15 -5.54
C GLY A 162 -1.60 29.33 -4.74
N LYS A 163 -2.12 29.08 -3.53
CA LYS A 163 -2.57 30.15 -2.63
C LYS A 163 -1.39 30.95 -2.10
N ILE A 164 -0.33 30.29 -1.63
CA ILE A 164 0.88 30.93 -1.11
C ILE A 164 1.56 31.76 -2.21
N GLU A 165 1.73 31.19 -3.41
CA GLU A 165 2.30 31.90 -4.56
C GLU A 165 1.47 33.13 -4.94
N GLY A 166 0.14 32.98 -5.00
CA GLY A 166 -0.77 34.07 -5.29
C GLY A 166 -0.76 35.19 -4.23
N GLU A 167 -0.60 34.84 -2.95
CA GLU A 167 -0.45 35.83 -1.87
C GLU A 167 0.87 36.59 -2.00
N ILE A 168 1.99 35.90 -2.23
CA ILE A 168 3.31 36.53 -2.41
C ILE A 168 3.30 37.47 -3.63
N GLU A 169 2.77 36.98 -4.76
CA GLU A 169 2.66 37.80 -5.98
C GLU A 169 1.73 39.00 -5.80
N GLY A 170 0.60 38.80 -5.11
CA GLY A 170 -0.35 39.87 -4.78
C GLY A 170 0.25 40.94 -3.89
N GLU A 171 1.00 40.56 -2.86
CA GLU A 171 1.72 41.49 -1.97
C GLU A 171 2.79 42.27 -2.75
N ALA A 172 3.59 41.62 -3.59
CA ALA A 172 4.61 42.31 -4.39
C ALA A 172 3.96 43.31 -5.36
N LYS A 173 2.90 42.93 -6.06
CA LYS A 173 2.14 43.84 -6.94
C LYS A 173 1.50 45.00 -6.16
N GLY A 174 0.99 44.76 -4.96
CA GLY A 174 0.47 45.78 -4.07
C GLY A 174 1.55 46.80 -3.66
N SER A 175 2.70 46.32 -3.24
CA SER A 175 3.86 47.14 -2.86
C SER A 175 4.39 47.96 -4.05
N ALA A 176 4.50 47.34 -5.24
CA ALA A 176 4.94 48.04 -6.45
C ALA A 176 3.98 49.19 -6.83
N ARG A 177 2.67 48.97 -6.74
CA ARG A 177 1.66 50.02 -6.98
C ARG A 177 1.74 51.14 -5.94
N ALA A 178 2.00 50.77 -4.66
CA ALA A 178 2.18 51.77 -3.60
C ALA A 178 3.40 52.68 -3.86
N VAL A 179 4.55 52.13 -4.28
CA VAL A 179 5.72 52.92 -4.69
C VAL A 179 5.34 53.96 -5.77
N VAL A 180 4.69 53.53 -6.84
CA VAL A 180 4.27 54.42 -7.92
C VAL A 180 3.34 55.51 -7.37
N ALA A 181 2.32 55.13 -6.62
CA ALA A 181 1.35 56.10 -6.06
C ALA A 181 1.99 57.11 -5.12
N PHE A 182 2.95 56.70 -4.29
CA PHE A 182 3.70 57.60 -3.41
C PHE A 182 4.54 58.60 -4.18
N LEU A 183 5.24 58.16 -5.22
CA LEU A 183 6.07 59.03 -6.05
C LEU A 183 5.20 60.07 -6.79
N GLU A 184 4.10 59.64 -7.39
CA GLU A 184 3.14 60.53 -8.08
C GLU A 184 2.50 61.56 -7.11
N ALA A 185 2.10 61.14 -5.92
CA ALA A 185 1.54 62.01 -4.88
C ALA A 185 2.54 63.05 -4.41
N ARG A 186 3.85 62.75 -4.50
CA ARG A 186 4.93 63.71 -4.22
C ARG A 186 5.29 64.61 -5.41
N GLY A 187 4.65 64.44 -6.54
CA GLY A 187 4.85 65.27 -7.74
C GLY A 187 5.99 64.79 -8.64
N PHE A 188 6.50 63.58 -8.45
CA PHE A 188 7.46 62.99 -9.38
C PHE A 188 6.76 62.51 -10.65
N ALA A 189 7.25 62.86 -11.82
CA ALA A 189 6.82 62.36 -13.10
C ALA A 189 7.64 61.15 -13.50
N LEU A 190 7.07 59.92 -13.35
CA LEU A 190 7.73 58.72 -13.81
C LEU A 190 7.59 58.57 -15.35
N SER A 191 8.67 58.26 -15.99
CA SER A 191 8.65 57.77 -17.36
C SER A 191 7.97 56.38 -17.45
N ASP A 192 7.51 56.00 -18.66
CA ASP A 192 6.91 54.67 -18.84
C ASP A 192 7.85 53.51 -18.45
N GLY A 193 9.14 53.66 -18.77
CA GLY A 193 10.16 52.68 -18.41
C GLY A 193 10.41 52.53 -16.89
N GLU A 194 10.41 53.65 -16.16
CA GLU A 194 10.56 53.64 -14.68
C GLU A 194 9.32 53.07 -14.02
N ARG A 195 8.13 53.42 -14.52
CA ARG A 195 6.87 52.82 -14.05
C ARG A 195 6.84 51.30 -14.27
N GLU A 196 7.18 50.87 -15.48
CA GLU A 196 7.24 49.44 -15.81
C GLU A 196 8.27 48.71 -14.94
N ARG A 197 9.48 49.27 -14.72
CA ARG A 197 10.52 48.74 -13.85
C ARG A 197 10.02 48.49 -12.43
N VAL A 198 9.27 49.41 -11.86
CA VAL A 198 8.70 49.28 -10.53
C VAL A 198 7.59 48.26 -10.49
N LEU A 199 6.66 48.30 -11.48
CA LEU A 199 5.48 47.43 -11.50
C LEU A 199 5.83 45.96 -11.81
N ALA A 200 6.94 45.71 -12.53
CA ALA A 200 7.44 44.38 -12.85
C ALA A 200 8.30 43.76 -11.72
N CYS A 201 8.63 44.53 -10.67
CA CYS A 201 9.45 44.07 -9.58
C CYS A 201 8.64 43.07 -8.71
N THR A 202 9.20 41.87 -8.48
CA THR A 202 8.67 40.83 -7.60
C THR A 202 9.50 40.65 -6.31
N ASP A 203 10.65 41.35 -6.21
CA ASP A 203 11.50 41.30 -5.03
C ASP A 203 10.93 42.19 -3.91
N ARG A 204 10.38 41.55 -2.89
CA ARG A 204 9.76 42.21 -1.76
C ARG A 204 10.73 43.12 -1.01
N THR A 205 11.97 42.67 -0.82
CA THR A 205 12.99 43.46 -0.08
C THR A 205 13.33 44.74 -0.85
N LEU A 206 13.42 44.64 -2.15
CA LEU A 206 13.67 45.80 -3.00
C LEU A 206 12.47 46.75 -3.03
N LEU A 207 11.25 46.22 -3.10
CA LEU A 207 10.02 47.02 -3.03
C LEU A 207 9.88 47.74 -1.69
N ASP A 208 10.16 47.12 -0.57
CA ASP A 208 10.15 47.74 0.76
C ASP A 208 11.21 48.87 0.85
N THR A 209 12.36 48.64 0.24
CA THR A 209 13.41 49.66 0.12
C THR A 209 12.91 50.85 -0.70
N TRP A 210 12.28 50.61 -1.84
CA TRP A 210 11.73 51.68 -2.69
C TRP A 210 10.57 52.42 -2.02
N ILE A 211 9.71 51.76 -1.26
CA ILE A 211 8.67 52.37 -0.46
C ILE A 211 9.31 53.39 0.53
N THR A 212 10.31 52.92 1.27
CA THR A 212 11.01 53.77 2.26
C THR A 212 11.70 54.96 1.59
N ARG A 213 12.41 54.71 0.50
CA ARG A 213 13.08 55.78 -0.26
C ARG A 213 12.10 56.75 -0.88
N SER A 214 10.98 56.26 -1.42
CA SER A 214 9.97 57.14 -2.01
C SER A 214 9.43 58.21 -1.08
N ALA A 215 9.53 58.00 0.25
CA ALA A 215 9.13 58.98 1.26
C ALA A 215 10.13 60.16 1.41
N THR A 216 11.40 59.97 1.09
CA THR A 216 12.47 60.95 1.45
C THR A 216 13.28 61.48 0.29
N ILE A 217 13.32 60.83 -0.88
CA ILE A 217 14.11 61.24 -2.03
C ILE A 217 13.65 62.60 -2.55
N THR A 218 14.61 63.35 -3.08
CA THR A 218 14.39 64.64 -3.80
C THR A 218 14.67 64.52 -5.30
N ASP A 219 15.27 63.38 -5.72
CA ASP A 219 15.59 63.05 -7.11
C ASP A 219 15.18 61.62 -7.38
N LEU A 220 14.45 61.37 -8.46
CA LEU A 220 13.91 60.06 -8.82
C LEU A 220 15.02 59.04 -9.14
N ALA A 221 16.18 59.48 -9.65
CA ALA A 221 17.33 58.61 -9.92
C ALA A 221 17.79 57.85 -8.66
N ARG A 222 17.68 58.44 -7.49
CA ARG A 222 18.05 57.85 -6.20
C ARG A 222 17.12 56.75 -5.69
N LEU A 223 15.98 56.53 -6.35
CA LEU A 223 15.08 55.43 -6.01
C LEU A 223 15.76 54.09 -6.29
N PHE A 224 16.51 54.04 -7.39
CA PHE A 224 17.05 52.78 -7.96
C PHE A 224 18.51 52.52 -7.60
N ASP A 225 19.14 53.42 -6.83
CA ASP A 225 20.49 53.21 -6.29
C ASP A 225 20.47 52.07 -5.22
#